data_52fad16cb17f23d171e9835f370cd610
#
_entry.id   52fad16cb17f23d171e9835f370cd610
#
_cell.length_a   1.000
_cell.length_b   1.000
_cell.length_c   1.000
_cell.angle_alpha   90.00
_cell.angle_beta   90.00
_cell.angle_gamma   90.00
#
_symmetry.space_group_name_H-M   'P 1'
#
loop_
_entity.id
_entity.type
_entity.pdbx_description
1 polymer ?
#
loop_
_entity_poly.entity_id
_entity_poly.type
_entity_poly.pdbx_seq_one_letter_code
_entity_poly.pdbx_strand_id
1 'polypeptide(L)'
;MVSSLTQSQDSLNEQDSDKLTRIRHTSAHIMAMAVQKLFPGTKVAIGPVTETGFYYDFDCPVSITSDDLAKIEVEMRRIIKANLPIIREEVERAEIRAEITELNEPYKLEILERIPASEIITRYFIGTPEIANSEPSLFVTDIKPTNNCWWDLCAGPHINFTGEIDANAFKLLN
;
A
#
# COMPACT_ATOMS: atom_id res chain seq x y z
N MET A 1 30.02 31.92 -12.81
CA MET A 1 28.68 31.50 -13.31
C MET A 1 28.53 30.00 -13.49
N VAL A 2 29.20 29.15 -12.67
CA VAL A 2 29.08 27.67 -12.77
C VAL A 2 28.27 27.10 -11.60
N SER A 3 28.05 27.90 -10.54
CA SER A 3 27.42 27.43 -9.30
C SER A 3 25.89 27.28 -9.36
N SER A 4 25.19 27.87 -10.33
CA SER A 4 23.72 27.82 -10.42
C SER A 4 23.20 26.60 -11.19
N LEU A 5 24.01 26.01 -12.05
CA LEU A 5 23.62 24.82 -12.84
C LEU A 5 23.72 23.52 -12.04
N THR A 6 24.70 23.41 -11.13
CA THR A 6 24.87 22.25 -10.24
C THR A 6 23.74 22.15 -9.21
N GLN A 7 23.31 23.26 -8.61
CA GLN A 7 22.18 23.26 -7.65
C GLN A 7 20.85 22.86 -8.32
N SER A 8 20.63 23.19 -9.59
CA SER A 8 19.41 22.80 -10.30
C SER A 8 19.40 21.32 -10.69
N GLN A 9 20.54 20.72 -11.01
CA GLN A 9 20.64 19.30 -11.31
C GLN A 9 20.54 18.43 -10.06
N ASP A 10 21.11 18.85 -8.95
CA ASP A 10 21.01 18.13 -7.67
C ASP A 10 19.55 18.11 -7.16
N SER A 11 18.83 19.23 -7.26
CA SER A 11 17.43 19.31 -6.86
C SER A 11 16.49 18.48 -7.76
N LEU A 12 16.75 18.39 -9.05
CA LEU A 12 16.01 17.54 -9.99
C LEU A 12 16.26 16.05 -9.70
N ASN A 13 17.51 15.68 -9.45
CA ASN A 13 17.86 14.30 -9.10
C ASN A 13 17.26 13.86 -7.77
N GLU A 14 17.16 14.76 -6.77
CA GLU A 14 16.55 14.49 -5.48
C GLU A 14 15.02 14.31 -5.60
N GLN A 15 14.35 15.14 -6.38
CA GLN A 15 12.92 15.02 -6.67
C GLN A 15 12.57 13.73 -7.43
N ASP A 16 13.38 13.34 -8.40
CA ASP A 16 13.19 12.10 -9.15
C ASP A 16 13.43 10.88 -8.27
N SER A 17 14.41 10.92 -7.37
CA SER A 17 14.67 9.87 -6.39
C SER A 17 13.51 9.70 -5.41
N ASP A 18 12.93 10.80 -4.91
CA ASP A 18 11.78 10.78 -4.01
C ASP A 18 10.53 10.23 -4.73
N LYS A 19 10.29 10.66 -5.97
CA LYS A 19 9.19 10.13 -6.78
C LYS A 19 9.33 8.63 -7.03
N LEU A 20 10.52 8.15 -7.35
CA LEU A 20 10.77 6.72 -7.56
C LEU A 20 10.55 5.91 -6.29
N THR A 21 10.95 6.43 -5.13
CA THR A 21 10.70 5.83 -3.83
C THR A 21 9.21 5.70 -3.55
N ARG A 22 8.41 6.72 -3.82
CA ARG A 22 6.94 6.70 -3.69
C ARG A 22 6.30 5.69 -4.64
N ILE A 23 6.77 5.61 -5.89
CA ILE A 23 6.32 4.62 -6.88
C ILE A 23 6.58 3.20 -6.36
N ARG A 24 7.78 2.91 -5.89
CA ARG A 24 8.15 1.59 -5.34
C ARG A 24 7.30 1.23 -4.14
N HIS A 25 7.10 2.18 -3.22
CA HIS A 25 6.29 1.97 -2.02
C HIS A 25 4.83 1.68 -2.38
N THR A 26 4.26 2.47 -3.29
CA THR A 26 2.89 2.21 -3.77
C THR A 26 2.79 0.88 -4.53
N SER A 27 3.82 0.50 -5.29
CA SER A 27 3.86 -0.80 -5.98
C SER A 27 3.86 -1.97 -5.02
N ALA A 28 4.53 -1.85 -3.86
CA ALA A 28 4.47 -2.86 -2.79
C ALA A 28 3.04 -3.03 -2.26
N HIS A 29 2.31 -1.93 -2.01
CA HIS A 29 0.91 -1.96 -1.59
C HIS A 29 -0.02 -2.53 -2.68
N ILE A 30 0.19 -2.17 -3.96
CA ILE A 30 -0.56 -2.75 -5.09
C ILE A 30 -0.33 -4.26 -5.18
N MET A 31 0.89 -4.71 -4.92
CA MET A 31 1.20 -6.16 -4.87
C MET A 31 0.44 -6.82 -3.72
N ALA A 32 0.43 -6.23 -2.52
CA ALA A 32 -0.32 -6.76 -1.38
C ALA A 32 -1.82 -6.85 -1.65
N MET A 33 -2.41 -5.81 -2.23
CA MET A 33 -3.82 -5.81 -2.69
C MET A 33 -4.08 -6.94 -3.69
N ALA A 34 -3.20 -7.13 -4.68
CA ALA A 34 -3.33 -8.17 -5.69
C ALA A 34 -3.23 -9.58 -5.09
N VAL A 35 -2.27 -9.79 -4.17
CA VAL A 35 -2.06 -11.08 -3.50
C VAL A 35 -3.26 -11.44 -2.62
N GLN A 36 -3.74 -10.55 -1.77
CA GLN A 36 -4.91 -10.82 -0.93
C GLN A 36 -6.19 -11.09 -1.75
N LYS A 37 -6.32 -10.47 -2.92
CA LYS A 37 -7.43 -10.73 -3.84
C LYS A 37 -7.34 -12.11 -4.48
N LEU A 38 -6.16 -12.52 -4.93
CA LEU A 38 -5.96 -13.81 -5.62
C LEU A 38 -5.86 -14.99 -4.65
N PHE A 39 -5.40 -14.75 -3.43
CA PHE A 39 -5.19 -15.74 -2.39
C PHE A 39 -5.94 -15.31 -1.11
N PRO A 40 -7.26 -15.50 -1.05
CA PRO A 40 -8.06 -15.14 0.12
C PRO A 40 -7.54 -15.81 1.40
N GLY A 41 -7.52 -15.06 2.50
CA GLY A 41 -6.97 -15.50 3.78
C GLY A 41 -5.49 -15.20 3.98
N THR A 42 -4.79 -14.69 2.95
CA THR A 42 -3.41 -14.19 3.09
C THR A 42 -3.36 -13.03 4.08
N LYS A 43 -2.43 -13.11 5.04
CA LYS A 43 -2.11 -12.02 5.95
C LYS A 43 -0.93 -11.22 5.40
N VAL A 44 -1.00 -9.91 5.58
CA VAL A 44 0.03 -9.00 5.10
C VAL A 44 0.83 -8.45 6.29
N ALA A 45 2.15 -8.40 6.16
CA ALA A 45 3.02 -7.89 7.19
C ALA A 45 3.56 -6.50 6.82
N ILE A 46 4.71 -6.45 6.17
CA ILE A 46 5.38 -5.18 5.79
C ILE A 46 5.85 -5.23 4.34
N GLY A 47 5.85 -4.06 3.70
CA GLY A 47 6.27 -3.88 2.30
C GLY A 47 7.30 -2.79 2.11
N PRO A 48 8.56 -2.99 2.54
CA PRO A 48 9.58 -1.95 2.42
C PRO A 48 10.07 -1.76 0.99
N VAL A 49 10.54 -0.55 0.74
CA VAL A 49 11.26 -0.17 -0.49
C VAL A 49 12.73 -0.54 -0.33
N THR A 50 13.35 -0.99 -1.42
CA THR A 50 14.79 -1.24 -1.52
C THR A 50 15.43 -0.28 -2.54
N GLU A 51 16.76 -0.26 -2.60
CA GLU A 51 17.49 0.55 -3.59
C GLU A 51 17.12 0.22 -5.04
N THR A 52 16.75 -1.03 -5.30
CA THR A 52 16.48 -1.52 -6.66
C THR A 52 15.03 -1.92 -6.92
N GLY A 53 14.16 -1.87 -5.88
CA GLY A 53 12.78 -2.30 -6.04
C GLY A 53 11.96 -2.21 -4.77
N PHE A 54 11.13 -3.20 -4.56
CA PHE A 54 10.25 -3.35 -3.40
C PHE A 54 10.00 -4.84 -3.14
N TYR A 55 9.57 -5.17 -1.92
CA TYR A 55 9.02 -6.49 -1.60
C TYR A 55 7.85 -6.33 -0.62
N TYR A 56 7.19 -7.43 -0.32
CA TYR A 56 6.17 -7.51 0.70
C TYR A 56 6.16 -8.88 1.34
N ASP A 57 6.08 -8.95 2.66
CA ASP A 57 6.02 -10.20 3.41
C ASP A 57 4.58 -10.65 3.58
N PHE A 58 4.31 -11.89 3.19
CA PHE A 58 3.00 -12.52 3.22
C PHE A 58 3.01 -13.81 4.05
N ASP A 59 1.95 -14.01 4.81
CA ASP A 59 1.60 -15.30 5.37
C ASP A 59 0.40 -15.83 4.57
N CYS A 60 0.72 -16.69 3.59
CA CYS A 60 -0.26 -17.24 2.66
C CYS A 60 -0.72 -18.62 3.11
N PRO A 61 -2.04 -18.94 3.04
CA PRO A 61 -2.56 -20.28 3.36
C PRO A 61 -2.10 -21.35 2.37
N VAL A 62 -1.58 -20.93 1.21
CA VAL A 62 -1.02 -21.78 0.14
C VAL A 62 0.33 -21.23 -0.31
N SER A 63 1.22 -22.10 -0.77
CA SER A 63 2.49 -21.67 -1.33
C SER A 63 2.29 -20.96 -2.67
N ILE A 64 2.84 -19.76 -2.80
CA ILE A 64 2.89 -19.02 -4.07
C ILE A 64 3.97 -19.64 -4.95
N THR A 65 3.61 -19.97 -6.19
CA THR A 65 4.50 -20.56 -7.20
C THR A 65 4.94 -19.54 -8.22
N SER A 66 5.93 -19.89 -9.05
CA SER A 66 6.38 -19.04 -10.17
C SER A 66 5.23 -18.70 -11.16
N ASP A 67 4.29 -19.64 -11.38
CA ASP A 67 3.13 -19.39 -12.23
C ASP A 67 2.17 -18.37 -11.63
N ASP A 68 2.12 -18.30 -10.30
CA ASP A 68 1.27 -17.35 -9.59
C ASP A 68 1.83 -15.93 -9.67
N LEU A 69 3.16 -15.75 -9.76
CA LEU A 69 3.76 -14.44 -9.96
C LEU A 69 3.24 -13.76 -11.24
N ALA A 70 3.07 -14.52 -12.33
CA ALA A 70 2.49 -13.98 -13.55
C ALA A 70 1.04 -13.52 -13.37
N LYS A 71 0.22 -14.25 -12.58
CA LYS A 71 -1.16 -13.86 -12.25
C LYS A 71 -1.18 -12.61 -11.37
N ILE A 72 -0.28 -12.53 -10.38
CA ILE A 72 -0.14 -11.35 -9.51
C ILE A 72 0.23 -10.13 -10.35
N GLU A 73 1.20 -10.24 -11.26
CA GLU A 73 1.57 -9.14 -12.17
C GLU A 73 0.38 -8.68 -13.03
N VAL A 74 -0.42 -9.59 -13.56
CA VAL A 74 -1.62 -9.24 -14.35
C VAL A 74 -2.60 -8.44 -13.50
N GLU A 75 -2.86 -8.87 -12.25
CA GLU A 75 -3.76 -8.16 -11.35
C GLU A 75 -3.18 -6.80 -10.92
N MET A 76 -1.89 -6.70 -10.63
CA MET A 76 -1.22 -5.42 -10.35
C MET A 76 -1.39 -4.44 -11.52
N ARG A 77 -1.18 -4.89 -12.77
CA ARG A 77 -1.39 -4.06 -13.97
C ARG A 77 -2.85 -3.63 -14.12
N ARG A 78 -3.80 -4.47 -13.73
CA ARG A 78 -5.22 -4.13 -13.71
C ARG A 78 -5.50 -2.99 -12.71
N ILE A 79 -4.95 -3.08 -11.50
CA ILE A 79 -5.09 -2.06 -10.45
C ILE A 79 -4.46 -0.73 -10.91
N ILE A 80 -3.27 -0.78 -11.50
CA ILE A 80 -2.58 0.40 -12.04
C ILE A 80 -3.43 1.09 -13.12
N LYS A 81 -3.94 0.32 -14.08
CA LYS A 81 -4.78 0.84 -15.17
C LYS A 81 -6.12 1.39 -14.71
N ALA A 82 -6.62 0.94 -13.57
CA ALA A 82 -7.85 1.47 -12.98
C ALA A 82 -7.69 2.89 -12.43
N ASN A 83 -6.45 3.40 -12.32
CA ASN A 83 -6.11 4.76 -11.88
C ASN A 83 -6.80 5.14 -10.55
N LEU A 84 -6.70 4.25 -9.57
CA LEU A 84 -7.33 4.42 -8.26
C LEU A 84 -6.61 5.49 -7.44
N PRO A 85 -7.35 6.32 -6.67
CA PRO A 85 -6.75 7.30 -5.77
C PRO A 85 -6.03 6.60 -4.60
N ILE A 86 -4.96 7.22 -4.13
CA ILE A 86 -4.28 6.87 -2.88
C ILE A 86 -4.67 7.89 -1.82
N ILE A 87 -5.34 7.46 -0.77
CA ILE A 87 -5.91 8.35 0.24
C ILE A 87 -5.23 8.08 1.58
N ARG A 88 -4.61 9.12 2.16
CA ARG A 88 -4.05 9.10 3.51
C ARG A 88 -5.11 9.49 4.52
N GLU A 89 -5.20 8.73 5.59
CA GLU A 89 -6.08 9.02 6.72
C GLU A 89 -5.32 8.91 8.03
N GLU A 90 -5.58 9.83 8.95
CA GLU A 90 -5.14 9.75 10.35
C GLU A 90 -6.22 9.05 11.16
N VAL A 91 -5.83 8.10 11.99
CA VAL A 91 -6.78 7.23 12.71
C VAL A 91 -6.45 7.16 14.20
N GLU A 92 -7.49 7.03 15.01
CA GLU A 92 -7.33 6.81 16.44
C GLU A 92 -6.91 5.38 16.74
N ARG A 93 -5.94 5.22 17.67
CA ARG A 93 -5.37 3.91 18.01
C ARG A 93 -6.41 2.88 18.43
N ALA A 94 -7.39 3.28 19.22
CA ALA A 94 -8.43 2.39 19.71
C ALA A 94 -9.35 1.89 18.58
N GLU A 95 -9.69 2.79 17.65
CA GLU A 95 -10.54 2.48 16.50
C GLU A 95 -9.84 1.52 15.54
N ILE A 96 -8.62 1.87 15.12
CA ILE A 96 -7.89 1.03 14.17
C ILE A 96 -7.52 -0.34 14.76
N ARG A 97 -7.26 -0.40 16.10
CA ARG A 97 -7.05 -1.67 16.79
C ARG A 97 -8.28 -2.58 16.72
N ALA A 98 -9.47 -2.04 16.95
CA ALA A 98 -10.72 -2.79 16.88
C ALA A 98 -10.94 -3.33 15.45
N GLU A 99 -10.76 -2.50 14.45
CA GLU A 99 -10.89 -2.87 13.04
C GLU A 99 -9.89 -3.98 12.63
N ILE A 100 -8.61 -3.82 12.96
CA ILE A 100 -7.59 -4.82 12.68
C ILE A 100 -7.89 -6.16 13.37
N THR A 101 -8.42 -6.10 14.59
CA THR A 101 -8.80 -7.31 15.34
C THR A 101 -9.96 -8.04 14.66
N GLU A 102 -10.97 -7.30 14.21
CA GLU A 102 -12.14 -7.86 13.49
C GLU A 102 -11.72 -8.48 12.15
N LEU A 103 -10.81 -7.82 11.40
CA LEU A 103 -10.25 -8.33 10.16
C LEU A 103 -9.31 -9.53 10.38
N ASN A 104 -8.96 -9.86 11.63
CA ASN A 104 -8.02 -10.91 11.97
C ASN A 104 -6.68 -10.75 11.25
N GLU A 105 -6.09 -9.55 11.32
CA GLU A 105 -4.79 -9.19 10.74
C GLU A 105 -3.70 -9.10 11.84
N PRO A 106 -3.13 -10.24 12.31
CA PRO A 106 -2.26 -10.26 13.48
C PRO A 106 -0.99 -9.44 13.30
N TYR A 107 -0.40 -9.43 12.09
CA TYR A 107 0.83 -8.69 11.82
C TYR A 107 0.60 -7.17 11.87
N LYS A 108 -0.59 -6.69 11.45
CA LYS A 108 -0.95 -5.28 11.61
C LYS A 108 -1.12 -4.90 13.09
N LEU A 109 -1.62 -5.80 13.94
CA LEU A 109 -1.66 -5.58 15.38
C LEU A 109 -0.25 -5.43 15.96
N GLU A 110 0.69 -6.29 15.57
CA GLU A 110 2.09 -6.18 16.00
C GLU A 110 2.73 -4.87 15.56
N ILE A 111 2.47 -4.41 14.33
CA ILE A 111 2.95 -3.13 13.82
C ILE A 111 2.37 -1.99 14.66
N LEU A 112 1.05 -2.00 14.91
CA LEU A 112 0.37 -0.99 15.71
C LEU A 112 0.96 -0.87 17.11
N GLU A 113 1.30 -2.01 17.76
CA GLU A 113 1.91 -2.03 19.09
C GLU A 113 3.31 -1.41 19.12
N ARG A 114 4.04 -1.47 18.01
CA ARG A 114 5.39 -0.91 17.90
C ARG A 114 5.38 0.59 17.65
N ILE A 115 4.26 1.17 17.19
CA ILE A 115 4.13 2.63 16.98
C ILE A 115 4.06 3.31 18.37
N PRO A 116 4.98 4.23 18.70
CA PRO A 116 4.94 4.96 19.97
C PRO A 116 3.60 5.67 20.21
N ALA A 117 3.19 5.78 21.47
CA ALA A 117 1.91 6.42 21.82
C ALA A 117 1.83 7.91 21.44
N SER A 118 2.97 8.56 21.26
CA SER A 118 3.08 9.96 20.85
C SER A 118 3.02 10.17 19.34
N GLU A 119 3.09 9.11 18.55
CA GLU A 119 3.06 9.20 17.09
C GLU A 119 1.64 9.13 16.55
N ILE A 120 1.41 9.90 15.48
CA ILE A 120 0.17 9.85 14.71
C ILE A 120 0.14 8.55 13.92
N ILE A 121 -0.98 7.82 14.05
CA ILE A 121 -1.20 6.61 13.30
C ILE A 121 -1.87 6.98 11.99
N THR A 122 -1.36 6.45 10.89
CA THR A 122 -1.91 6.68 9.56
C THR A 122 -2.18 5.37 8.85
N ARG A 123 -3.22 5.37 8.03
CA ARG A 123 -3.48 4.34 7.02
C ARG A 123 -3.56 4.95 5.64
N TYR A 124 -3.26 4.16 4.64
CA TYR A 124 -3.39 4.53 3.24
C TYR A 124 -4.35 3.59 2.53
N PHE A 125 -5.34 4.16 1.86
CA PHE A 125 -6.24 3.42 0.98
C PHE A 125 -5.72 3.43 -0.46
N ILE A 126 -5.91 2.32 -1.16
CA ILE A 126 -5.91 2.25 -2.61
C ILE A 126 -7.37 2.10 -3.04
N GLY A 127 -7.90 3.11 -3.73
CA GLY A 127 -9.31 3.22 -4.06
C GLY A 127 -10.09 4.02 -3.02
N THR A 128 -11.35 4.27 -3.31
CA THR A 128 -12.24 5.04 -2.44
C THR A 128 -12.99 4.08 -1.52
N PRO A 129 -12.87 4.24 -0.18
CA PRO A 129 -13.70 3.47 0.73
C PRO A 129 -15.18 3.83 0.50
N GLU A 130 -16.03 2.82 0.33
CA GLU A 130 -17.47 3.03 0.28
C GLU A 130 -17.94 3.35 1.71
N ILE A 131 -18.46 4.57 1.89
CA ILE A 131 -19.20 4.93 3.09
C ILE A 131 -20.52 4.18 2.96
N ALA A 132 -20.72 3.15 3.77
CA ALA A 132 -22.01 2.48 3.84
C ALA A 132 -23.09 3.53 4.15
N ASN A 133 -23.98 3.78 3.20
CA ASN A 133 -25.14 4.66 3.34
C ASN A 133 -26.17 4.02 4.31
N SER A 134 -25.85 4.02 5.58
CA SER A 134 -26.83 3.68 6.62
C SER A 134 -26.40 4.36 7.90
N GLU A 135 -27.21 5.40 8.30
CA GLU A 135 -27.23 6.08 9.60
C GLU A 135 -25.83 6.39 10.19
N PRO A 136 -25.59 7.50 10.89
CA PRO A 136 -24.29 7.82 11.47
C PRO A 136 -23.97 6.85 12.61
N SER A 137 -23.62 5.63 12.26
CA SER A 137 -22.89 4.72 13.11
C SER A 137 -21.46 5.24 13.14
N LEU A 138 -21.00 5.64 14.30
CA LEU A 138 -19.67 6.19 14.57
C LEU A 138 -18.51 5.22 14.25
N PHE A 139 -18.78 4.09 13.61
CA PHE A 139 -17.79 3.06 13.27
C PHE A 139 -18.08 2.54 11.87
N VAL A 140 -17.23 2.88 10.92
CA VAL A 140 -17.16 2.22 9.62
C VAL A 140 -16.47 0.88 9.82
N THR A 141 -17.18 -0.12 10.34
CA THR A 141 -16.64 -1.43 10.71
C THR A 141 -16.62 -2.45 9.57
N ASP A 142 -17.13 -2.11 8.39
CA ASP A 142 -17.27 -3.06 7.27
C ASP A 142 -16.45 -2.67 6.03
N ILE A 143 -15.20 -2.23 6.21
CA ILE A 143 -14.30 -2.13 5.05
C ILE A 143 -13.74 -3.52 4.74
N LYS A 144 -14.59 -4.39 4.20
CA LYS A 144 -14.10 -5.59 3.52
C LYS A 144 -13.33 -5.13 2.29
N PRO A 145 -12.17 -5.72 1.97
CA PRO A 145 -11.48 -5.46 0.73
C PRO A 145 -12.48 -5.67 -0.42
N THR A 146 -13.05 -4.58 -0.92
CA THR A 146 -13.89 -4.64 -2.13
C THR A 146 -12.95 -4.78 -3.32
N ASN A 147 -13.46 -5.19 -4.47
CA ASN A 147 -12.66 -5.33 -5.69
C ASN A 147 -11.89 -4.04 -6.08
N ASN A 148 -12.20 -2.90 -5.46
CA ASN A 148 -11.66 -1.58 -5.79
C ASN A 148 -11.22 -0.75 -4.56
N CYS A 149 -11.15 -1.33 -3.35
CA CYS A 149 -10.64 -0.64 -2.17
C CYS A 149 -9.83 -1.59 -1.29
N TRP A 150 -8.66 -1.16 -0.89
CA TRP A 150 -7.74 -1.87 -0.01
C TRP A 150 -7.01 -0.86 0.87
N TRP A 151 -6.56 -1.23 2.07
CA TRP A 151 -5.81 -0.33 2.92
C TRP A 151 -4.71 -1.03 3.72
N ASP A 152 -3.72 -0.24 4.16
CA ASP A 152 -2.65 -0.68 5.03
C ASP A 152 -2.26 0.38 6.06
N LEU A 153 -1.75 -0.06 7.24
CA LEU A 153 -1.06 0.81 8.18
C LEU A 153 0.28 1.23 7.58
N CYS A 154 0.47 2.53 7.37
CA CYS A 154 1.66 3.02 6.72
C CYS A 154 1.89 4.50 7.05
N ALA A 155 3.16 4.87 7.25
CA ALA A 155 3.57 6.27 7.40
C ALA A 155 3.72 7.01 6.05
N GLY A 156 3.70 6.30 4.93
CA GLY A 156 3.97 6.86 3.61
C GLY A 156 5.46 7.15 3.37
N PRO A 157 5.78 8.04 2.42
CA PRO A 157 4.88 8.64 1.46
C PRO A 157 4.50 7.73 0.28
N HIS A 158 3.41 8.07 -0.40
CA HIS A 158 2.93 7.41 -1.62
C HIS A 158 2.74 8.43 -2.77
N ILE A 159 2.50 7.92 -3.98
CA ILE A 159 1.96 8.70 -5.11
C ILE A 159 0.48 8.98 -4.89
N ASN A 160 -0.13 9.83 -5.75
CA ASN A 160 -1.54 10.22 -5.58
C ASN A 160 -2.52 9.24 -6.24
N PHE A 161 -2.12 8.61 -7.35
CA PHE A 161 -2.96 7.70 -8.12
C PHE A 161 -2.16 6.51 -8.61
N THR A 162 -2.76 5.32 -8.63
CA THR A 162 -2.09 4.11 -9.13
C THR A 162 -1.64 4.24 -10.59
N GLY A 163 -2.34 5.03 -11.41
CA GLY A 163 -2.01 5.29 -12.81
C GLY A 163 -0.75 6.11 -13.05
N GLU A 164 -0.11 6.67 -12.01
CA GLU A 164 1.21 7.31 -12.13
C GLU A 164 2.35 6.29 -12.33
N ILE A 165 2.08 4.99 -12.12
CA ILE A 165 3.03 3.90 -12.33
C ILE A 165 2.91 3.43 -13.79
N ASP A 166 4.04 3.31 -14.49
CA ASP A 166 4.05 2.57 -15.76
C ASP A 166 3.81 1.08 -15.49
N ALA A 167 2.70 0.57 -15.99
CA ALA A 167 2.30 -0.82 -15.80
C ALA A 167 3.29 -1.86 -16.38
N ASN A 168 4.28 -1.43 -17.18
CA ASN A 168 5.32 -2.27 -17.75
C ASN A 168 6.68 -2.10 -17.05
N ALA A 169 6.78 -1.17 -16.09
CA ALA A 169 8.05 -0.82 -15.46
C ALA A 169 8.48 -1.76 -14.32
N PHE A 170 7.73 -2.82 -14.04
CA PHE A 170 8.08 -3.77 -12.98
C PHE A 170 7.99 -5.22 -13.45
N LYS A 171 8.73 -6.07 -12.76
CA LYS A 171 8.71 -7.53 -12.88
C LYS A 171 8.83 -8.14 -11.50
N LEU A 172 7.97 -9.12 -11.17
CA LEU A 172 8.12 -9.90 -9.94
C LEU A 172 9.17 -10.99 -10.13
N LEU A 173 10.00 -11.15 -9.14
CA LEU A 173 11.06 -12.15 -9.09
C LEU A 173 10.79 -13.12 -7.94
N ASN A 174 11.33 -14.33 -8.07
CA ASN A 174 11.32 -15.35 -7.00
C ASN A 174 12.26 -14.93 -5.87
#